data_5278c4e45d7b29c9417856eb8d453ba3
#
_entry.id   5278c4e45d7b29c9417856eb8d453ba3
#
_cell.length_a   1.000
_cell.length_b   1.000
_cell.length_c   1.000
_cell.angle_alpha   90.00
_cell.angle_beta   90.00
_cell.angle_gamma   90.00
#
_symmetry.space_group_name_H-M   'P 1'
#
loop_
_entity.id
_entity.type
_entity.pdbx_description
1 polymer ?
#
loop_
_entity_poly.entity_id
_entity_poly.type
_entity_poly.pdbx_seq_one_letter_code
_entity_poly.pdbx_strand_id
1 'polypeptide(L)'
;MKNFIYTLFIAVLGLNTCFAQATFSITPNPVSVSSPSSQYDTPAYGIITNLTNQPKNLKWERILIAVPAGLTTQVCDPNLCWFPTVSSKTFTLAGNATGDMIVHFLNANAQPLEGIVHLKVTNVDIPTEVVTAVYNYSSLISDLSNLNDAPAMRVYPNPTQQNFVLENADAVHAVRIFSLDGREVALLNATSNQTYDIAAYPAGTYVLALLNDAGNILKALELVKN
;
A
#
# COMPACT_ATOMS: atom_id res chain seq x y z
N MET A 1 -13.67 -47.44 -64.91
CA MET A 1 -13.68 -47.37 -63.45
C MET A 1 -13.34 -45.91 -63.06
N LYS A 2 -14.37 -45.16 -62.63
CA LYS A 2 -14.23 -43.74 -62.24
C LYS A 2 -14.15 -43.67 -60.70
N ASN A 3 -12.98 -43.26 -60.18
CA ASN A 3 -12.80 -43.03 -58.75
C ASN A 3 -13.35 -41.66 -58.37
N PHE A 4 -14.39 -41.63 -57.57
CA PHE A 4 -14.93 -40.41 -56.95
C PHE A 4 -14.20 -40.18 -55.64
N ILE A 5 -13.38 -39.13 -55.59
CA ILE A 5 -12.73 -38.68 -54.36
C ILE A 5 -13.68 -37.69 -53.67
N TYR A 6 -14.26 -38.10 -52.53
CA TYR A 6 -15.01 -37.20 -51.66
C TYR A 6 -14.05 -36.41 -50.79
N THR A 7 -13.91 -35.14 -51.07
CA THR A 7 -13.18 -34.23 -50.21
C THR A 7 -14.09 -33.77 -49.05
N LEU A 8 -13.82 -34.27 -47.85
CA LEU A 8 -14.52 -33.87 -46.63
C LEU A 8 -14.02 -32.51 -46.18
N PHE A 9 -14.83 -31.46 -46.32
CA PHE A 9 -14.55 -30.13 -45.81
C PHE A 9 -14.93 -30.07 -44.31
N ILE A 10 -13.95 -30.16 -43.41
CA ILE A 10 -14.17 -29.94 -41.97
C ILE A 10 -14.19 -28.43 -41.75
N ALA A 11 -15.38 -27.86 -41.55
CA ALA A 11 -15.53 -26.49 -41.08
C ALA A 11 -15.19 -26.44 -39.59
N VAL A 12 -13.99 -25.91 -39.28
CA VAL A 12 -13.60 -25.60 -37.89
C VAL A 12 -14.36 -24.33 -37.47
N LEU A 13 -15.48 -24.51 -36.76
CA LEU A 13 -16.14 -23.43 -36.05
C LEU A 13 -15.24 -22.96 -34.90
N GLY A 14 -14.51 -21.89 -35.12
CA GLY A 14 -13.77 -21.19 -34.05
C GLY A 14 -14.78 -20.64 -33.02
N LEU A 15 -14.83 -21.24 -31.85
CA LEU A 15 -15.52 -20.69 -30.69
C LEU A 15 -14.78 -19.41 -30.26
N ASN A 16 -15.21 -18.26 -30.81
CA ASN A 16 -14.79 -16.96 -30.25
C ASN A 16 -15.42 -16.82 -28.88
N THR A 17 -14.65 -17.06 -27.79
CA THR A 17 -15.04 -16.67 -26.46
C THR A 17 -15.01 -15.15 -26.39
N CYS A 18 -16.15 -14.51 -26.65
CA CYS A 18 -16.33 -13.09 -26.40
C CYS A 18 -16.34 -12.89 -24.89
N PHE A 19 -15.21 -12.48 -24.32
CA PHE A 19 -15.20 -11.98 -22.95
C PHE A 19 -15.99 -10.67 -22.95
N ALA A 20 -17.16 -10.68 -22.34
CA ALA A 20 -17.94 -9.47 -22.16
C ALA A 20 -17.08 -8.51 -21.30
N GLN A 21 -16.69 -7.39 -21.89
CA GLN A 21 -15.99 -6.32 -21.17
C GLN A 21 -16.94 -5.77 -20.10
N ALA A 22 -16.47 -5.63 -18.87
CA ALA A 22 -17.25 -5.04 -17.80
C ALA A 22 -17.73 -3.65 -18.22
N THR A 23 -18.98 -3.36 -17.96
CA THR A 23 -19.63 -2.10 -18.39
C THR A 23 -19.51 -0.99 -17.34
N PHE A 24 -18.81 -1.27 -16.24
CA PHE A 24 -18.36 -0.30 -15.24
C PHE A 24 -16.99 -0.71 -14.70
N SER A 25 -16.28 0.22 -14.11
CA SER A 25 -14.94 -0.01 -13.55
C SER A 25 -14.77 0.73 -12.22
N ILE A 26 -13.81 0.26 -11.41
CA ILE A 26 -13.34 0.99 -10.22
C ILE A 26 -11.83 1.21 -10.38
N THR A 27 -11.40 2.46 -10.25
CA THR A 27 -10.00 2.85 -10.42
C THR A 27 -9.55 3.83 -9.32
N PRO A 28 -8.29 3.72 -8.85
CA PRO A 28 -7.33 2.65 -9.14
C PRO A 28 -7.80 1.29 -8.57
N ASN A 29 -7.21 0.19 -9.04
CA ASN A 29 -7.42 -1.13 -8.46
C ASN A 29 -6.11 -1.94 -8.55
N PRO A 30 -5.43 -2.26 -7.44
CA PRO A 30 -5.83 -1.97 -6.06
C PRO A 30 -5.76 -0.47 -5.69
N VAL A 31 -6.58 -0.07 -4.71
CA VAL A 31 -6.43 1.19 -3.97
C VAL A 31 -5.54 0.92 -2.78
N SER A 32 -4.40 1.59 -2.68
CA SER A 32 -3.49 1.42 -1.54
C SER A 32 -3.28 2.75 -0.84
N VAL A 33 -3.41 2.75 0.48
CA VAL A 33 -3.23 3.93 1.33
C VAL A 33 -2.39 3.58 2.54
N SER A 34 -1.63 4.55 2.99
CA SER A 34 -0.84 4.44 4.21
C SER A 34 -0.91 5.74 5.00
N SER A 35 -0.82 5.62 6.31
CA SER A 35 -0.84 6.75 7.24
C SER A 35 -0.09 6.39 8.52
N PRO A 36 0.33 7.39 9.32
CA PRO A 36 0.81 7.12 10.68
C PRO A 36 -0.23 6.36 11.50
N SER A 37 0.22 5.50 12.41
CA SER A 37 -0.69 4.76 13.30
C SER A 37 -1.53 5.67 14.20
N SER A 38 -1.05 6.88 14.48
CA SER A 38 -1.77 7.92 15.23
C SER A 38 -2.96 8.53 14.47
N GLN A 39 -3.02 8.33 13.14
CA GLN A 39 -4.14 8.79 12.32
C GLN A 39 -5.35 7.88 12.52
N TYR A 40 -6.42 8.43 13.09
CA TYR A 40 -7.63 7.67 13.38
C TYR A 40 -8.37 7.23 12.10
N ASP A 41 -8.56 8.14 11.16
CA ASP A 41 -9.33 7.91 9.92
C ASP A 41 -8.43 8.09 8.70
N THR A 42 -8.31 7.05 7.91
CA THR A 42 -7.53 7.05 6.68
C THR A 42 -8.41 6.63 5.51
N PRO A 43 -8.89 7.58 4.69
CA PRO A 43 -9.71 7.28 3.52
C PRO A 43 -8.85 6.76 2.35
N ALA A 44 -9.29 5.66 1.77
CA ALA A 44 -8.74 5.07 0.55
C ALA A 44 -9.71 5.36 -0.61
N TYR A 45 -9.29 6.22 -1.54
CA TYR A 45 -10.15 6.75 -2.59
C TYR A 45 -10.13 5.88 -3.85
N GLY A 46 -11.27 5.30 -4.19
CA GLY A 46 -11.55 4.70 -5.48
C GLY A 46 -12.62 5.50 -6.21
N ILE A 47 -12.63 5.44 -7.52
CA ILE A 47 -13.64 6.06 -8.38
C ILE A 47 -14.33 4.97 -9.19
N ILE A 48 -15.65 4.88 -9.07
CA ILE A 48 -16.46 4.02 -9.94
C ILE A 48 -16.90 4.82 -11.17
N THR A 49 -16.80 4.20 -12.34
CA THR A 49 -17.19 4.79 -13.63
C THR A 49 -18.17 3.88 -14.34
N ASN A 50 -19.32 4.42 -14.74
CA ASN A 50 -20.22 3.75 -15.66
C ASN A 50 -19.76 4.01 -17.11
N LEU A 51 -19.34 2.94 -17.79
CA LEU A 51 -18.77 3.01 -19.14
C LEU A 51 -19.85 2.98 -20.25
N THR A 52 -21.11 3.04 -19.86
CA THR A 52 -22.25 3.03 -20.80
C THR A 52 -23.07 4.32 -20.69
N ASN A 53 -23.86 4.61 -21.69
CA ASN A 53 -24.77 5.77 -21.71
C ASN A 53 -26.11 5.54 -20.97
N GLN A 54 -26.33 4.36 -20.42
CA GLN A 54 -27.53 4.01 -19.66
C GLN A 54 -27.22 3.96 -18.15
N PRO A 55 -28.15 4.38 -17.29
CA PRO A 55 -27.98 4.26 -15.86
C PRO A 55 -27.86 2.79 -15.44
N LYS A 56 -27.11 2.54 -14.35
CA LYS A 56 -26.91 1.22 -13.76
C LYS A 56 -27.33 1.18 -12.32
N ASN A 57 -28.05 0.14 -11.94
CA ASN A 57 -28.33 -0.19 -10.56
C ASN A 57 -27.23 -1.11 -10.04
N LEU A 58 -26.41 -0.61 -9.15
CA LEU A 58 -25.23 -1.28 -8.61
C LEU A 58 -25.43 -1.59 -7.13
N LYS A 59 -24.90 -2.73 -6.69
CA LYS A 59 -24.87 -3.13 -5.28
C LYS A 59 -23.41 -3.33 -4.88
N TRP A 60 -22.92 -2.64 -3.87
CA TRP A 60 -21.64 -2.96 -3.26
C TRP A 60 -21.83 -3.87 -2.05
N GLU A 61 -20.84 -4.73 -1.84
CA GLU A 61 -20.69 -5.62 -0.69
C GLU A 61 -19.25 -5.49 -0.18
N ARG A 62 -19.11 -5.10 1.10
CA ARG A 62 -17.81 -5.00 1.77
C ARG A 62 -17.44 -6.37 2.34
N ILE A 63 -16.31 -6.92 1.91
CA ILE A 63 -15.77 -8.20 2.35
C ILE A 63 -14.47 -7.92 3.10
N LEU A 64 -14.43 -8.23 4.39
CA LEU A 64 -13.27 -8.07 5.24
C LEU A 64 -12.34 -9.27 5.01
N ILE A 65 -11.19 -9.06 4.37
CA ILE A 65 -10.21 -10.11 4.07
C ILE A 65 -9.20 -10.23 5.22
N ALA A 66 -8.58 -9.11 5.60
CA ALA A 66 -7.68 -9.02 6.72
C ALA A 66 -7.95 -7.68 7.42
N VAL A 67 -8.72 -7.72 8.50
CA VAL A 67 -9.04 -6.53 9.31
C VAL A 67 -8.87 -6.95 10.78
N PRO A 68 -7.69 -6.65 11.38
CA PRO A 68 -7.38 -7.05 12.74
C PRO A 68 -8.21 -6.29 13.78
N ALA A 69 -8.23 -6.79 15.00
CA ALA A 69 -8.87 -6.12 16.13
C ALA A 69 -8.28 -4.71 16.33
N GLY A 70 -9.14 -3.72 16.55
CA GLY A 70 -8.74 -2.31 16.65
C GLY A 70 -8.80 -1.52 15.35
N LEU A 71 -8.95 -2.21 14.21
CA LEU A 71 -9.23 -1.60 12.92
C LEU A 71 -10.69 -1.86 12.56
N THR A 72 -11.43 -0.81 12.22
CA THR A 72 -12.77 -0.91 11.64
C THR A 72 -12.81 -0.22 10.29
N THR A 73 -13.81 -0.53 9.49
CA THR A 73 -13.93 0.07 8.16
C THR A 73 -15.35 0.52 7.87
N GLN A 74 -15.48 1.58 7.09
CA GLN A 74 -16.76 2.04 6.56
C GLN A 74 -16.63 2.35 5.08
N VAL A 75 -17.76 2.37 4.36
CA VAL A 75 -17.81 2.62 2.92
C VAL A 75 -18.59 3.87 2.65
N CYS A 76 -18.03 4.76 1.83
CA CYS A 76 -18.78 5.85 1.19
C CYS A 76 -19.02 5.46 -0.26
N ASP A 77 -20.28 5.44 -0.68
CA ASP A 77 -20.70 5.29 -2.06
C ASP A 77 -21.10 6.66 -2.64
N PRO A 78 -21.46 6.77 -3.92
CA PRO A 78 -21.82 8.07 -4.53
C PRO A 78 -22.95 8.84 -3.83
N ASN A 79 -23.72 8.19 -2.95
CA ASN A 79 -24.82 8.84 -2.24
C ASN A 79 -24.39 9.39 -0.87
N LEU A 80 -23.71 8.56 -0.05
CA LEU A 80 -23.27 8.93 1.30
C LEU A 80 -22.30 7.91 1.93
N CYS A 81 -21.75 8.29 3.09
CA CYS A 81 -20.93 7.40 3.90
C CYS A 81 -21.81 6.58 4.87
N TRP A 82 -21.60 5.28 4.88
CA TRP A 82 -22.37 4.31 5.65
C TRP A 82 -21.63 3.94 6.95
N PHE A 83 -22.34 3.72 8.02
CA PHE A 83 -21.76 3.28 9.28
C PHE A 83 -20.98 1.95 9.15
N PRO A 84 -19.97 1.69 10.01
CA PRO A 84 -19.19 0.45 9.98
C PRO A 84 -20.01 -0.85 10.08
N THR A 85 -21.21 -0.79 10.62
CA THR A 85 -22.14 -1.92 10.73
C THR A 85 -22.83 -2.27 9.40
N VAL A 86 -22.78 -1.38 8.40
CA VAL A 86 -23.38 -1.61 7.09
C VAL A 86 -22.38 -2.30 6.17
N SER A 87 -22.71 -3.50 5.71
CA SER A 87 -21.85 -4.30 4.84
C SER A 87 -22.24 -4.27 3.36
N SER A 88 -23.40 -3.76 3.01
CA SER A 88 -23.83 -3.63 1.60
C SER A 88 -24.92 -2.59 1.42
N LYS A 89 -24.95 -1.95 0.26
CA LYS A 89 -26.03 -1.05 -0.20
C LYS A 89 -26.12 -1.05 -1.72
N THR A 90 -27.27 -0.62 -2.20
CA THR A 90 -27.52 -0.35 -3.62
C THR A 90 -27.49 1.14 -3.90
N PHE A 91 -27.05 1.50 -5.08
CA PHE A 91 -27.07 2.87 -5.59
C PHE A 91 -27.25 2.85 -7.11
N THR A 92 -27.68 3.98 -7.66
CA THR A 92 -27.79 4.14 -9.11
C THR A 92 -26.70 5.07 -9.59
N LEU A 93 -25.99 4.67 -10.65
CA LEU A 93 -24.98 5.48 -11.30
C LEU A 93 -25.47 5.83 -12.71
N ALA A 94 -25.64 7.13 -12.99
CA ALA A 94 -26.13 7.61 -14.29
C ALA A 94 -25.20 7.18 -15.43
N GLY A 95 -25.71 7.21 -16.65
CA GLY A 95 -24.90 6.88 -17.84
C GLY A 95 -23.70 7.82 -17.98
N ASN A 96 -22.53 7.28 -18.29
CA ASN A 96 -21.24 7.98 -18.40
C ASN A 96 -20.82 8.77 -17.14
N ALA A 97 -21.47 8.52 -15.99
CA ALA A 97 -21.12 9.18 -14.73
C ALA A 97 -20.01 8.45 -14.00
N THR A 98 -19.34 9.22 -13.14
CA THR A 98 -18.40 8.73 -12.12
C THR A 98 -18.96 9.00 -10.75
N GLY A 99 -18.46 8.28 -9.74
CA GLY A 99 -18.78 8.50 -8.34
C GLY A 99 -17.68 7.98 -7.42
N ASP A 100 -17.67 8.49 -6.22
CA ASP A 100 -16.69 8.05 -5.23
C ASP A 100 -17.06 6.68 -4.67
N MET A 101 -16.07 5.81 -4.53
CA MET A 101 -16.13 4.56 -3.80
C MET A 101 -14.97 4.54 -2.82
N ILE A 102 -15.20 5.01 -1.60
CA ILE A 102 -14.15 5.22 -0.60
C ILE A 102 -14.30 4.16 0.49
N VAL A 103 -13.18 3.57 0.89
CA VAL A 103 -13.10 2.77 2.11
C VAL A 103 -12.31 3.57 3.15
N HIS A 104 -12.94 3.90 4.26
CA HIS A 104 -12.28 4.48 5.41
C HIS A 104 -11.75 3.37 6.30
N PHE A 105 -10.50 3.47 6.70
CA PHE A 105 -9.87 2.61 7.70
C PHE A 105 -9.75 3.40 9.00
N LEU A 106 -10.45 2.94 10.04
CA LEU A 106 -10.56 3.63 11.33
C LEU A 106 -9.71 2.87 12.35
N ASN A 107 -8.53 3.41 12.66
CA ASN A 107 -7.57 2.85 13.61
C ASN A 107 -7.82 3.44 15.01
N ALA A 108 -8.68 2.79 15.79
CA ALA A 108 -9.12 3.30 17.09
C ALA A 108 -8.03 3.26 18.18
N ASN A 109 -7.05 2.39 18.03
CA ASN A 109 -6.07 2.11 19.09
C ASN A 109 -4.70 2.75 18.81
N ALA A 110 -4.54 3.49 17.72
CA ALA A 110 -3.28 4.09 17.29
C ALA A 110 -2.12 3.07 17.20
N GLN A 111 -2.43 1.81 16.85
CA GLN A 111 -1.45 0.74 16.73
C GLN A 111 -1.01 0.57 15.26
N PRO A 112 0.24 0.13 15.03
CA PRO A 112 0.67 -0.30 13.70
C PRO A 112 -0.19 -1.48 13.23
N LEU A 113 -0.99 -1.28 12.17
CA LEU A 113 -1.94 -2.26 11.64
C LEU A 113 -1.91 -2.26 10.11
N GLU A 114 -2.22 -3.41 9.55
CA GLU A 114 -2.52 -3.56 8.13
C GLU A 114 -3.96 -4.02 7.96
N GLY A 115 -4.59 -3.61 6.86
CA GLY A 115 -5.96 -3.99 6.56
C GLY A 115 -6.17 -4.24 5.07
N ILE A 116 -6.95 -5.28 4.75
CA ILE A 116 -7.37 -5.58 3.38
C ILE A 116 -8.88 -5.74 3.36
N VAL A 117 -9.51 -4.95 2.51
CA VAL A 117 -10.95 -5.01 2.24
C VAL A 117 -11.17 -5.20 0.75
N HIS A 118 -12.04 -6.13 0.40
CA HIS A 118 -12.57 -6.23 -0.95
C HIS A 118 -13.93 -5.53 -1.01
N LEU A 119 -14.08 -4.66 -1.97
CA LEU A 119 -15.38 -4.05 -2.30
C LEU A 119 -15.88 -4.68 -3.59
N LYS A 120 -16.77 -5.65 -3.44
CA LYS A 120 -17.41 -6.34 -4.56
C LYS A 120 -18.60 -5.51 -5.02
N VAL A 121 -18.60 -5.06 -6.26
CA VAL A 121 -19.71 -4.34 -6.86
C VAL A 121 -20.35 -5.21 -7.95
N THR A 122 -21.66 -5.39 -7.85
CA THR A 122 -22.46 -6.23 -8.75
C THR A 122 -23.51 -5.37 -9.45
N ASN A 123 -23.68 -5.53 -10.73
CA ASN A 123 -24.83 -4.99 -11.44
C ASN A 123 -26.10 -5.76 -11.04
N VAL A 124 -27.07 -5.08 -10.44
CA VAL A 124 -28.30 -5.72 -9.94
C VAL A 124 -29.11 -6.32 -11.06
N ASP A 125 -29.11 -5.67 -12.23
CA ASP A 125 -29.86 -6.09 -13.40
C ASP A 125 -29.16 -7.23 -14.18
N ILE A 126 -27.83 -7.37 -14.02
CA ILE A 126 -27.00 -8.40 -14.63
C ILE A 126 -26.08 -8.98 -13.55
N PRO A 127 -26.52 -9.91 -12.70
CA PRO A 127 -25.75 -10.40 -11.53
C PRO A 127 -24.42 -11.10 -11.85
N THR A 128 -24.22 -11.48 -13.11
CA THR A 128 -22.94 -12.03 -13.60
C THR A 128 -21.89 -10.94 -13.86
N GLU A 129 -22.32 -9.68 -13.95
CA GLU A 129 -21.43 -8.54 -14.11
C GLU A 129 -20.96 -8.05 -12.73
N VAL A 130 -19.72 -8.37 -12.39
CA VAL A 130 -19.12 -8.10 -11.08
C VAL A 130 -17.75 -7.49 -11.28
N VAL A 131 -17.46 -6.43 -10.50
CA VAL A 131 -16.13 -5.84 -10.35
C VAL A 131 -15.76 -5.91 -8.89
N THR A 132 -14.58 -6.40 -8.57
CA THR A 132 -14.05 -6.40 -7.20
C THR A 132 -12.85 -5.47 -7.15
N ALA A 133 -12.94 -4.43 -6.31
CA ALA A 133 -11.83 -3.56 -6.00
C ALA A 133 -11.17 -3.98 -4.68
N VAL A 134 -9.85 -3.98 -4.65
CA VAL A 134 -9.03 -4.30 -3.48
C VAL A 134 -8.59 -3.00 -2.84
N TYR A 135 -8.84 -2.86 -1.54
CA TYR A 135 -8.42 -1.72 -0.73
C TYR A 135 -7.42 -2.19 0.31
N ASN A 136 -6.20 -1.66 0.23
CA ASN A 136 -5.11 -1.98 1.13
C ASN A 136 -4.80 -0.78 2.01
N TYR A 137 -4.67 -1.03 3.30
CA TYR A 137 -4.26 -0.07 4.31
C TYR A 137 -3.02 -0.57 5.02
N SER A 138 -2.08 0.35 5.28
CA SER A 138 -0.94 0.08 6.16
C SER A 138 -0.66 1.30 7.04
N SER A 139 -0.55 1.09 8.33
CA SER A 139 -0.02 2.06 9.27
C SER A 139 1.35 1.64 9.83
N LEU A 140 1.98 0.65 9.18
CA LEU A 140 3.31 0.17 9.51
C LEU A 140 4.42 1.10 9.00
N ILE A 141 4.05 2.21 8.35
CA ILE A 141 5.04 3.19 7.97
C ILE A 141 5.66 3.68 9.26
N SER A 142 6.91 3.30 9.43
CA SER A 142 7.78 4.00 10.35
C SER A 142 7.62 5.48 10.06
N ASP A 143 7.17 6.20 11.06
CA ASP A 143 6.86 7.61 10.98
C ASP A 143 8.14 8.39 10.62
N LEU A 144 8.46 8.44 9.32
CA LEU A 144 9.52 9.31 8.81
C LEU A 144 9.20 10.77 9.14
N SER A 145 7.94 11.10 9.44
CA SER A 145 7.53 12.43 9.87
C SER A 145 8.00 12.76 11.28
N ASN A 146 8.14 11.78 12.19
CA ASN A 146 8.76 11.98 13.50
C ASN A 146 10.29 12.18 13.43
N LEU A 147 10.91 11.91 12.28
CA LEU A 147 12.34 12.21 12.11
C LEU A 147 12.63 13.72 12.10
N ASN A 148 11.62 14.56 11.87
CA ASN A 148 11.79 16.02 11.90
C ASN A 148 11.74 16.58 13.34
N ASP A 149 11.11 15.88 14.29
CA ASP A 149 11.05 16.24 15.71
C ASP A 149 12.14 15.56 16.54
N ALA A 150 12.85 14.56 16.00
CA ALA A 150 14.04 14.01 16.64
C ALA A 150 15.11 15.12 16.76
N PRO A 151 15.83 15.20 17.90
CA PRO A 151 16.94 16.13 18.02
C PRO A 151 17.83 16.04 16.80
N ALA A 152 18.43 17.15 16.40
CA ALA A 152 19.18 17.26 15.12
C ALA A 152 20.44 16.35 15.14
N MET A 153 20.18 15.02 15.19
CA MET A 153 21.21 13.98 15.13
C MET A 153 21.99 14.12 13.84
N ARG A 154 23.29 14.10 13.95
CA ARG A 154 24.23 14.27 12.82
C ARG A 154 25.32 13.23 12.87
N VAL A 155 25.85 12.89 11.71
CA VAL A 155 27.07 12.11 11.56
C VAL A 155 28.20 13.03 11.13
N TYR A 156 29.37 12.93 11.80
CA TYR A 156 30.51 13.79 11.52
C TYR A 156 31.86 13.02 11.76
N PRO A 157 32.86 13.23 10.91
CA PRO A 157 32.80 13.94 9.64
C PRO A 157 32.00 13.15 8.58
N ASN A 158 31.37 13.86 7.66
CA ASN A 158 30.70 13.29 6.49
C ASN A 158 30.94 14.21 5.30
N PRO A 159 31.70 13.81 4.26
CA PRO A 159 32.38 12.50 4.11
C PRO A 159 33.46 12.19 5.13
N THR A 160 33.73 10.89 5.31
CA THR A 160 34.80 10.38 6.21
C THR A 160 35.75 9.42 5.46
N GLN A 161 36.95 9.21 6.05
CA GLN A 161 37.92 8.22 5.55
C GLN A 161 38.00 6.98 6.43
N GLN A 162 37.96 7.14 7.73
CA GLN A 162 38.24 6.06 8.69
C GLN A 162 37.17 5.91 9.76
N ASN A 163 36.66 7.02 10.30
CA ASN A 163 35.76 6.99 11.44
C ASN A 163 34.75 8.12 11.41
N PHE A 164 33.66 7.95 12.14
CA PHE A 164 32.64 8.96 12.36
C PHE A 164 32.18 9.00 13.83
N VAL A 165 31.52 10.07 14.19
CA VAL A 165 30.86 10.29 15.47
C VAL A 165 29.41 10.64 15.22
N LEU A 166 28.53 10.28 16.12
CA LEU A 166 27.14 10.71 16.14
C LEU A 166 26.95 11.84 17.13
N GLU A 167 26.45 12.96 16.67
CA GLU A 167 26.08 14.12 17.50
C GLU A 167 24.61 14.08 17.87
N ASN A 168 24.28 14.54 19.09
CA ASN A 168 22.91 14.57 19.64
C ASN A 168 22.21 13.20 19.61
N ALA A 169 22.97 12.14 19.89
CA ALA A 169 22.53 10.76 19.76
C ALA A 169 22.28 10.06 21.11
N ASP A 170 21.93 10.81 22.17
CA ASP A 170 21.76 10.27 23.52
C ASP A 170 20.65 9.22 23.64
N ALA A 171 19.65 9.28 22.76
CA ALA A 171 18.57 8.30 22.68
C ALA A 171 18.91 7.08 21.81
N VAL A 172 20.07 7.05 21.15
CA VAL A 172 20.48 5.98 20.25
C VAL A 172 21.20 4.89 21.04
N HIS A 173 20.72 3.64 20.94
CA HIS A 173 21.31 2.47 21.59
C HIS A 173 22.04 1.55 20.61
N ALA A 174 21.68 1.61 19.34
CA ALA A 174 22.37 0.85 18.29
C ALA A 174 22.36 1.59 16.95
N VAL A 175 23.36 1.28 16.11
CA VAL A 175 23.48 1.77 14.73
C VAL A 175 23.58 0.58 13.81
N ARG A 176 22.62 0.42 12.89
CA ARG A 176 22.74 -0.50 11.76
C ARG A 176 23.28 0.24 10.56
N ILE A 177 24.28 -0.34 9.93
CA ILE A 177 24.93 0.21 8.75
C ILE A 177 24.52 -0.65 7.55
N PHE A 178 23.93 -0.02 6.53
CA PHE A 178 23.55 -0.65 5.29
C PHE A 178 24.34 -0.06 4.11
N SER A 179 24.72 -0.90 3.17
CA SER A 179 25.13 -0.47 1.82
C SER A 179 23.91 -0.03 1.00
N LEU A 180 24.13 0.71 -0.09
CA LEU A 180 23.03 1.22 -0.93
C LEU A 180 22.18 0.12 -1.59
N ASP A 181 22.71 -1.10 -1.73
CA ASP A 181 21.97 -2.27 -2.21
C ASP A 181 21.09 -2.92 -1.12
N GLY A 182 21.01 -2.30 0.07
CA GLY A 182 20.17 -2.73 1.18
C GLY A 182 20.76 -3.85 2.04
N ARG A 183 22.01 -4.26 1.78
CA ARG A 183 22.68 -5.28 2.59
C ARG A 183 23.17 -4.69 3.91
N GLU A 184 22.85 -5.32 5.03
CA GLU A 184 23.40 -4.96 6.33
C GLU A 184 24.91 -5.27 6.37
N VAL A 185 25.72 -4.25 6.68
CA VAL A 185 27.18 -4.32 6.77
C VAL A 185 27.61 -4.54 8.21
N ALA A 186 26.94 -3.87 9.16
CA ALA A 186 27.25 -3.98 10.58
C ALA A 186 26.08 -3.56 11.46
N LEU A 187 26.07 -4.09 12.71
CA LEU A 187 25.29 -3.62 13.84
C LEU A 187 26.26 -3.24 14.95
N LEU A 188 26.24 -1.99 15.36
CA LEU A 188 27.14 -1.42 16.38
C LEU A 188 26.32 -0.95 17.57
N ASN A 189 26.80 -1.19 18.78
CA ASN A 189 26.24 -0.56 19.97
C ASN A 189 26.55 0.94 19.94
N ALA A 190 25.56 1.76 20.28
CA ALA A 190 25.72 3.20 20.30
C ALA A 190 25.91 3.71 21.73
N THR A 191 26.86 4.61 21.86
CA THR A 191 27.09 5.40 23.08
C THR A 191 27.32 6.85 22.65
N SER A 192 26.78 7.80 23.40
CA SER A 192 26.94 9.23 23.10
C SER A 192 28.41 9.61 22.94
N ASN A 193 28.72 10.36 21.90
CA ASN A 193 30.09 10.83 21.55
C ASN A 193 31.13 9.71 21.29
N GLN A 194 30.70 8.50 21.00
CA GLN A 194 31.59 7.42 20.62
C GLN A 194 32.08 7.59 19.18
N THR A 195 33.37 7.26 18.97
CA THR A 195 33.94 7.16 17.61
C THR A 195 33.75 5.77 17.07
N TYR A 196 33.20 5.68 15.87
CA TYR A 196 32.94 4.43 15.15
C TYR A 196 33.97 4.26 14.03
N ASP A 197 34.74 3.18 14.08
CA ASP A 197 35.75 2.86 13.07
C ASP A 197 35.11 2.10 11.90
N ILE A 198 35.30 2.63 10.69
CA ILE A 198 34.87 2.03 9.43
C ILE A 198 36.02 1.94 8.43
N ALA A 199 37.29 2.00 8.90
CA ALA A 199 38.48 1.96 8.03
C ALA A 199 38.48 0.74 7.11
N ALA A 200 37.97 -0.42 7.60
CA ALA A 200 37.90 -1.68 6.85
C ALA A 200 36.79 -1.72 5.78
N TYR A 201 35.87 -0.75 5.78
CA TYR A 201 34.75 -0.77 4.80
C TYR A 201 35.21 -0.16 3.47
N PRO A 202 34.68 -0.66 2.34
CA PRO A 202 34.93 -0.07 1.03
C PRO A 202 34.51 1.40 0.95
N ALA A 203 35.15 2.18 0.09
CA ALA A 203 34.66 3.52 -0.25
C ALA A 203 33.27 3.42 -0.88
N GLY A 204 32.37 4.32 -0.51
CA GLY A 204 30.99 4.31 -0.97
C GLY A 204 30.05 5.04 -0.03
N THR A 205 28.78 5.02 -0.38
CA THR A 205 27.70 5.60 0.42
C THR A 205 27.02 4.50 1.25
N TYR A 206 26.76 4.80 2.51
CA TYR A 206 26.11 3.93 3.48
C TYR A 206 24.90 4.63 4.09
N VAL A 207 23.93 3.84 4.54
CA VAL A 207 22.78 4.31 5.32
C VAL A 207 22.97 3.85 6.77
N LEU A 208 22.97 4.79 7.71
CA LEU A 208 23.01 4.53 9.14
C LEU A 208 21.59 4.59 9.68
N ALA A 209 21.04 3.47 10.11
CA ALA A 209 19.77 3.43 10.84
C ALA A 209 20.06 3.50 12.34
N LEU A 210 19.65 4.58 13.00
CA LEU A 210 19.84 4.83 14.43
C LEU A 210 18.64 4.26 15.19
N LEU A 211 18.89 3.39 16.15
CA LEU A 211 17.88 2.61 16.86
C LEU A 211 17.84 2.98 18.35
N ASN A 212 16.64 3.01 18.94
CA ASN A 212 16.48 3.10 20.38
C ASN A 212 16.68 1.71 21.06
N ASP A 213 16.52 1.66 22.37
CA ASP A 213 16.61 0.45 23.21
C ASP A 213 15.55 -0.61 22.84
N ALA A 214 14.38 -0.19 22.34
CA ALA A 214 13.31 -1.07 21.87
C ALA A 214 13.56 -1.60 20.45
N GLY A 215 14.65 -1.19 19.77
CA GLY A 215 14.97 -1.58 18.41
C GLY A 215 14.22 -0.80 17.32
N ASN A 216 13.48 0.27 17.67
CA ASN A 216 12.81 1.12 16.72
C ASN A 216 13.79 2.13 16.10
N ILE A 217 13.62 2.40 14.82
CA ILE A 217 14.43 3.39 14.10
C ILE A 217 14.03 4.80 14.54
N LEU A 218 14.98 5.54 15.14
CA LEU A 218 14.83 6.95 15.49
C LEU A 218 15.12 7.86 14.29
N LYS A 219 16.15 7.51 13.51
CA LYS A 219 16.58 8.30 12.36
C LYS A 219 17.41 7.46 11.39
N ALA A 220 17.37 7.81 10.11
CA ALA A 220 18.30 7.34 9.11
C ALA A 220 19.19 8.50 8.64
N LEU A 221 20.50 8.26 8.55
CA LEU A 221 21.49 9.24 8.09
C LEU A 221 22.30 8.64 6.95
N GLU A 222 22.70 9.47 6.01
CA GLU A 222 23.65 9.11 4.98
C GLU A 222 25.08 9.32 5.48
N LEU A 223 25.97 8.37 5.17
CA LEU A 223 27.40 8.45 5.44
C LEU A 223 28.17 8.16 4.16
N VAL A 224 28.98 9.11 3.73
CA VAL A 224 29.86 8.95 2.57
C VAL A 224 31.28 8.62 3.07
N LYS A 225 31.82 7.47 2.62
CA LYS A 225 33.20 7.04 2.88
C LYS A 225 34.04 7.21 1.61
N ASN A 226 35.13 7.96 1.75
CA ASN A 226 36.14 8.16 0.70
C ASN A 226 37.28 7.13 0.78
#